data_be4d4626ad3b597c0436b4e3fa854098
#
_entry.id   be4d4626ad3b597c0436b4e3fa854098
#
_cell.length_a   1.000
_cell.length_b   1.000
_cell.length_c   1.000
_cell.angle_alpha   90.00
_cell.angle_beta   90.00
_cell.angle_gamma   90.00
#
_symmetry.space_group_name_H-M   'P 1'
#
loop_
_entity.id
_entity.type
_entity.pdbx_description
1 polymer ?
#
loop_
_entity_poly.entity_id
_entity_poly.type
_entity_poly.pdbx_seq_one_letter_code
_entity_poly.pdbx_strand_id
1 'polypeptide(L)'
;MNLAVYDLNGKKVGSYEIDPAELAPSVNKQLLHDAVVMYQANLRQGTQRTKSRGEVAGSTKKLYRQKGTGNARAGARRSGTRRGGGHIFAKRPRDFGYRLPRKALQAATRMALASRIADDEVRLVDSLSLEAPKTAAVSKLLGSLGVADHTVLVAPEKHCDTLWKSARNIDGVSVAPVGDLNAWTILRPRKIVMTTAAIDAFRASAKAKAKPAAAGKAPAARKTKRGE
;
A
#
# COMPACT_ATOMS: atom_id res chain seq x y z
N MET A 1 7.54 22.86 12.78
CA MET A 1 6.34 23.35 12.05
C MET A 1 5.14 23.36 12.98
N ASN A 2 4.30 24.38 12.87
CA ASN A 2 3.10 24.49 13.70
C ASN A 2 1.86 24.12 12.89
N LEU A 3 1.25 22.98 13.20
CA LEU A 3 0.01 22.51 12.57
C LEU A 3 -1.19 23.04 13.35
N ALA A 4 -2.18 23.59 12.65
CA ALA A 4 -3.42 24.03 13.28
C ALA A 4 -4.26 22.82 13.72
N VAL A 5 -4.77 22.85 14.94
CA VAL A 5 -5.69 21.85 15.49
C VAL A 5 -7.11 22.38 15.40
N TYR A 6 -8.00 21.58 14.87
CA TYR A 6 -9.41 21.92 14.64
C TYR A 6 -10.33 21.08 15.54
N ASP A 7 -11.48 21.60 15.85
CA ASP A 7 -12.59 20.86 16.46
C ASP A 7 -13.45 20.15 15.39
N LEU A 8 -14.39 19.31 15.81
CA LEU A 8 -15.37 18.65 14.94
C LEU A 8 -16.19 19.64 14.08
N ASN A 9 -16.33 20.88 14.53
CA ASN A 9 -16.99 21.94 13.78
C ASN A 9 -16.07 22.71 12.81
N GLY A 10 -14.81 22.35 12.71
CA GLY A 10 -13.81 23.02 11.88
C GLY A 10 -13.29 24.34 12.43
N LYS A 11 -13.55 24.66 13.71
CA LYS A 11 -12.99 25.83 14.38
C LYS A 11 -11.57 25.50 14.86
N LYS A 12 -10.65 26.46 14.69
CA LYS A 12 -9.28 26.31 15.19
C LYS A 12 -9.29 26.43 16.71
N VAL A 13 -8.85 25.39 17.40
CA VAL A 13 -8.79 25.30 18.87
C VAL A 13 -7.37 25.57 19.37
N GLY A 14 -6.36 25.18 18.60
CA GLY A 14 -4.97 25.30 19.04
C GLY A 14 -3.96 25.11 17.92
N SER A 15 -2.71 24.93 18.29
CA SER A 15 -1.62 24.57 17.39
C SER A 15 -0.81 23.42 18.01
N TYR A 16 -0.37 22.50 17.16
CA TYR A 16 0.47 21.37 17.54
C TYR A 16 1.85 21.54 16.89
N GLU A 17 2.89 21.53 17.71
CA GLU A 17 4.25 21.68 17.24
C GLU A 17 4.86 20.30 16.90
N ILE A 18 5.33 20.16 15.67
CA ILE A 18 6.01 18.96 15.21
C ILE A 18 7.19 19.33 14.31
N ASP A 19 8.30 18.64 14.52
CA ASP A 19 9.43 18.69 13.59
C ASP A 19 9.40 17.45 12.70
N PRO A 20 9.22 17.60 11.36
CA PRO A 20 9.28 16.47 10.43
C PRO A 20 10.60 15.70 10.52
N ALA A 21 11.70 16.35 10.89
CA ALA A 21 13.00 15.71 11.06
C ALA A 21 13.04 14.68 12.20
N GLU A 22 12.17 14.81 13.23
CA GLU A 22 12.03 13.79 14.28
C GLU A 22 11.52 12.46 13.74
N LEU A 23 10.68 12.49 12.71
CA LEU A 23 10.13 11.29 12.06
C LEU A 23 11.12 10.71 11.06
N ALA A 24 11.70 11.56 10.22
CA ALA A 24 12.70 11.16 9.25
C ALA A 24 13.64 12.34 8.94
N PRO A 25 14.97 12.20 9.16
CA PRO A 25 15.93 13.28 8.91
C PRO A 25 16.06 13.62 7.43
N SER A 26 15.74 12.67 6.53
CA SER A 26 15.74 12.88 5.09
C SER A 26 14.71 11.97 4.40
N VAL A 27 14.17 12.42 3.27
CA VAL A 27 13.20 11.66 2.47
C VAL A 27 13.91 10.96 1.33
N ASN A 28 13.99 9.62 1.37
CA ASN A 28 14.52 8.81 0.29
C ASN A 28 13.38 8.45 -0.68
N LYS A 29 13.34 9.13 -1.84
CA LYS A 29 12.31 8.95 -2.86
C LYS A 29 12.31 7.53 -3.45
N GLN A 30 13.49 6.91 -3.62
CA GLN A 30 13.60 5.55 -4.16
C GLN A 30 12.96 4.53 -3.20
N LEU A 31 13.26 4.61 -1.91
CA LEU A 31 12.67 3.72 -0.92
C LEU A 31 11.15 3.86 -0.84
N LEU A 32 10.62 5.08 -0.94
CA LEU A 32 9.17 5.33 -1.00
C LEU A 32 8.55 4.70 -2.24
N HIS A 33 9.19 4.87 -3.41
CA HIS A 33 8.76 4.27 -4.66
C HIS A 33 8.71 2.74 -4.56
N ASP A 34 9.79 2.11 -4.10
CA ASP A 34 9.89 0.66 -3.98
C ASP A 34 8.83 0.10 -3.01
N ALA A 35 8.56 0.80 -1.90
CA ALA A 35 7.51 0.44 -0.97
C ALA A 35 6.12 0.51 -1.61
N VAL A 36 5.81 1.59 -2.33
CA VAL A 36 4.52 1.74 -3.03
C VAL A 36 4.34 0.67 -4.10
N VAL A 37 5.37 0.42 -4.92
CA VAL A 37 5.34 -0.63 -5.97
C VAL A 37 5.13 -2.00 -5.33
N MET A 38 5.78 -2.29 -4.20
CA MET A 38 5.57 -3.54 -3.45
C MET A 38 4.10 -3.69 -3.02
N TYR A 39 3.51 -2.68 -2.40
CA TYR A 39 2.10 -2.74 -1.97
C TYR A 39 1.15 -2.93 -3.15
N GLN A 40 1.38 -2.23 -4.27
CA GLN A 40 0.57 -2.38 -5.48
C GLN A 40 0.74 -3.75 -6.14
N ALA A 41 1.97 -4.29 -6.17
CA ALA A 41 2.23 -5.62 -6.70
C ALA A 41 1.53 -6.72 -5.87
N ASN A 42 1.53 -6.57 -4.53
CA ASN A 42 0.89 -7.51 -3.62
C ASN A 42 -0.65 -7.52 -3.72
N LEU A 43 -1.26 -6.46 -4.28
CA LEU A 43 -2.71 -6.42 -4.57
C LEU A 43 -3.08 -7.19 -5.84
N ARG A 44 -2.11 -7.53 -6.70
CA ARG A 44 -2.38 -8.22 -7.97
C ARG A 44 -2.68 -9.70 -7.70
N GLN A 45 -3.84 -10.14 -8.15
CA GLN A 45 -4.31 -11.51 -7.94
C GLN A 45 -3.55 -12.55 -8.79
N GLY A 46 -3.09 -12.19 -9.99
CA GLY A 46 -2.24 -13.02 -10.82
C GLY A 46 -2.86 -14.32 -11.37
N THR A 47 -4.19 -14.45 -11.40
CA THR A 47 -4.92 -15.67 -11.78
C THR A 47 -5.11 -15.84 -13.29
N GLN A 48 -4.64 -14.91 -14.12
CA GLN A 48 -4.80 -14.98 -15.56
C GLN A 48 -4.15 -16.23 -16.16
N ARG A 49 -4.92 -16.98 -16.93
CA ARG A 49 -4.48 -18.18 -17.63
C ARG A 49 -4.97 -18.19 -19.07
N THR A 50 -4.15 -18.65 -20.01
CA THR A 50 -4.53 -18.94 -21.37
C THR A 50 -4.07 -20.34 -21.73
N LYS A 51 -4.78 -21.00 -22.66
CA LYS A 51 -4.45 -22.35 -23.09
C LYS A 51 -3.26 -22.34 -24.06
N SER A 52 -2.22 -23.10 -23.74
CA SER A 52 -1.13 -23.40 -24.65
C SER A 52 -1.57 -24.40 -25.73
N ARG A 53 -0.77 -24.57 -26.77
CA ARG A 53 -1.09 -25.53 -27.85
C ARG A 53 -1.28 -26.98 -27.32
N GLY A 54 -0.69 -27.32 -26.18
CA GLY A 54 -0.86 -28.64 -25.55
C GLY A 54 -2.20 -28.80 -24.85
N GLU A 55 -2.79 -27.70 -24.38
CA GLU A 55 -4.03 -27.67 -23.59
C GLU A 55 -5.30 -27.43 -24.43
N VAL A 56 -5.14 -26.99 -25.69
CA VAL A 56 -6.27 -26.82 -26.61
C VAL A 56 -6.69 -28.19 -27.16
N ALA A 57 -8.00 -28.43 -27.18
CA ALA A 57 -8.56 -29.65 -27.82
C ALA A 57 -8.25 -29.67 -29.30
N GLY A 58 -7.93 -30.83 -29.81
CA GLY A 58 -7.64 -31.01 -31.22
C GLY A 58 -6.51 -32.01 -31.49
N SER A 59 -6.31 -32.39 -32.75
CA SER A 59 -5.31 -33.36 -33.18
C SER A 59 -3.89 -32.77 -33.10
N THR A 60 -2.96 -33.59 -32.65
CA THR A 60 -1.50 -33.33 -32.71
C THR A 60 -0.90 -33.75 -34.04
N LYS A 61 -1.64 -34.54 -34.83
CA LYS A 61 -1.18 -35.07 -36.14
C LYS A 61 -0.90 -33.92 -37.11
N LYS A 62 0.14 -34.07 -37.93
CA LYS A 62 0.43 -33.17 -39.06
C LYS A 62 -0.75 -33.19 -40.01
N LEU A 63 -1.23 -32.02 -40.46
CA LEU A 63 -2.44 -31.89 -41.27
C LEU A 63 -2.32 -32.60 -42.62
N TYR A 64 -1.18 -32.47 -43.28
CA TYR A 64 -0.87 -33.11 -44.56
C TYR A 64 0.64 -33.29 -44.74
N ARG A 65 1.04 -34.05 -45.75
CA ARG A 65 2.43 -34.33 -46.09
C ARG A 65 3.21 -33.05 -46.42
N GLN A 66 4.54 -33.07 -46.23
CA GLN A 66 5.41 -31.89 -46.32
C GLN A 66 5.45 -31.24 -47.72
N LYS A 67 5.36 -32.05 -48.78
CA LYS A 67 5.41 -31.62 -50.19
C LYS A 67 4.34 -32.37 -51.00
N GLY A 68 4.01 -31.88 -52.22
CA GLY A 68 3.10 -32.54 -53.15
C GLY A 68 1.61 -32.34 -52.88
N THR A 69 1.21 -31.28 -52.14
CA THR A 69 -0.19 -30.92 -51.86
C THR A 69 -0.61 -29.61 -52.51
N GLY A 70 0.31 -28.85 -53.10
CA GLY A 70 0.06 -27.50 -53.63
C GLY A 70 -0.18 -26.43 -52.55
N ASN A 71 -0.33 -26.81 -51.28
CA ASN A 71 -0.63 -25.92 -50.18
C ASN A 71 0.64 -25.53 -49.40
N ALA A 72 0.59 -24.39 -48.69
CA ALA A 72 1.65 -23.99 -47.75
C ALA A 72 1.87 -25.08 -46.71
N ARG A 73 3.12 -25.26 -46.27
CA ARG A 73 3.48 -26.27 -45.26
C ARG A 73 2.76 -26.01 -43.93
N ALA A 74 2.22 -27.08 -43.35
CA ALA A 74 1.49 -26.98 -42.09
C ALA A 74 1.86 -28.10 -41.10
N GLY A 75 1.93 -27.75 -39.82
CA GLY A 75 2.07 -28.69 -38.71
C GLY A 75 0.71 -29.18 -38.21
N ALA A 76 0.58 -29.28 -36.90
CA ALA A 76 -0.65 -29.68 -36.23
C ALA A 76 -1.72 -28.58 -36.27
N ARG A 77 -3.03 -28.96 -36.22
CA ARG A 77 -4.16 -28.04 -36.23
C ARG A 77 -4.16 -27.07 -35.04
N ARG A 78 -3.73 -27.50 -33.88
CA ARG A 78 -3.69 -26.68 -32.63
C ARG A 78 -2.46 -25.82 -32.48
N SER A 79 -1.64 -25.64 -33.52
CA SER A 79 -0.52 -24.70 -33.52
C SER A 79 -1.01 -23.26 -33.31
N GLY A 80 -0.24 -22.45 -32.59
CA GLY A 80 -0.56 -21.02 -32.31
C GLY A 80 -0.65 -20.14 -33.56
N THR A 81 -0.10 -20.56 -34.69
CA THR A 81 -0.20 -19.87 -35.99
C THR A 81 -1.52 -20.09 -36.72
N ARG A 82 -2.36 -20.96 -36.20
CA ARG A 82 -3.63 -21.33 -36.84
C ARG A 82 -4.83 -20.82 -36.06
N ARG A 83 -5.91 -20.52 -36.76
CA ARG A 83 -7.20 -20.16 -36.17
C ARG A 83 -7.72 -21.31 -35.30
N GLY A 84 -8.08 -21.02 -34.06
CA GLY A 84 -8.47 -22.01 -33.05
C GLY A 84 -7.31 -22.79 -32.44
N GLY A 85 -6.06 -22.42 -32.71
CA GLY A 85 -4.88 -22.95 -32.03
C GLY A 85 -4.64 -22.33 -30.65
N GLY A 86 -3.70 -22.90 -29.88
CA GLY A 86 -3.33 -22.41 -28.59
C GLY A 86 -2.31 -21.25 -28.64
N HIS A 87 -2.20 -20.49 -27.56
CA HIS A 87 -1.20 -19.44 -27.46
C HIS A 87 0.23 -20.02 -27.47
N ILE A 88 1.15 -19.38 -28.19
CA ILE A 88 2.57 -19.78 -28.24
C ILE A 88 3.19 -19.57 -26.84
N PHE A 89 3.03 -18.35 -26.29
CA PHE A 89 3.43 -18.01 -24.93
C PHE A 89 2.18 -17.85 -24.05
N ALA A 90 1.61 -18.98 -23.64
CA ALA A 90 0.41 -19.01 -22.84
C ALA A 90 0.68 -18.41 -21.44
N LYS A 91 -0.21 -17.51 -21.01
CA LYS A 91 -0.16 -16.97 -19.66
C LYS A 91 -0.45 -18.08 -18.65
N ARG A 92 0.31 -18.09 -17.58
CA ARG A 92 0.12 -19.00 -16.44
C ARG A 92 -0.12 -18.19 -15.18
N PRO A 93 -0.95 -18.65 -14.24
CA PRO A 93 -1.11 -18.03 -12.96
C PRO A 93 0.26 -17.92 -12.28
N ARG A 94 0.55 -16.74 -11.72
CA ARG A 94 1.78 -16.51 -10.95
C ARG A 94 1.51 -15.54 -9.81
N ASP A 95 2.23 -15.67 -8.74
CA ASP A 95 2.30 -14.68 -7.68
C ASP A 95 3.18 -13.49 -8.12
N PHE A 96 2.69 -12.28 -7.90
CA PHE A 96 3.42 -11.03 -8.13
C PHE A 96 3.95 -10.43 -6.81
N GLY A 97 3.58 -11.04 -5.67
CA GLY A 97 3.92 -10.56 -4.36
C GLY A 97 5.42 -10.66 -4.07
N TYR A 98 5.95 -9.63 -3.41
CA TYR A 98 7.28 -9.65 -2.82
C TYR A 98 7.29 -8.80 -1.55
N ARG A 99 8.34 -8.91 -0.76
CA ARG A 99 8.43 -8.24 0.53
C ARG A 99 9.77 -7.54 0.73
N LEU A 100 9.71 -6.29 1.13
CA LEU A 100 10.86 -5.53 1.59
C LEU A 100 11.16 -5.83 3.08
N PRO A 101 12.40 -5.60 3.54
CA PRO A 101 12.76 -5.73 4.95
C PRO A 101 11.87 -4.85 5.84
N ARG A 102 11.50 -5.36 7.03
CA ARG A 102 10.62 -4.63 7.97
C ARG A 102 11.14 -3.23 8.33
N LYS A 103 12.46 -3.09 8.56
CA LYS A 103 13.09 -1.79 8.86
C LYS A 103 12.94 -0.79 7.71
N ALA A 104 13.04 -1.26 6.46
CA ALA A 104 12.83 -0.42 5.28
C ALA A 104 11.38 0.07 5.17
N LEU A 105 10.39 -0.81 5.39
CA LEU A 105 8.97 -0.44 5.39
C LEU A 105 8.63 0.55 6.50
N GLN A 106 9.17 0.35 7.70
CA GLN A 106 8.99 1.29 8.82
C GLN A 106 9.61 2.66 8.54
N ALA A 107 10.81 2.68 7.93
CA ALA A 107 11.44 3.93 7.49
C ALA A 107 10.60 4.61 6.40
N ALA A 108 10.12 3.87 5.41
CA ALA A 108 9.26 4.40 4.36
C ALA A 108 7.97 5.02 4.90
N THR A 109 7.30 4.36 5.88
CA THR A 109 6.09 4.90 6.50
C THR A 109 6.37 6.23 7.24
N ARG A 110 7.49 6.31 7.99
CA ARG A 110 7.89 7.55 8.67
C ARG A 110 8.22 8.68 7.69
N MET A 111 8.98 8.36 6.63
CA MET A 111 9.33 9.32 5.58
C MET A 111 8.08 9.82 4.83
N ALA A 112 7.11 8.94 4.57
CA ALA A 112 5.87 9.31 3.92
C ALA A 112 5.08 10.32 4.75
N LEU A 113 4.94 10.11 6.06
CA LEU A 113 4.24 11.06 6.93
C LEU A 113 5.03 12.36 7.09
N ALA A 114 6.35 12.29 7.25
CA ALA A 114 7.21 13.48 7.33
C ALA A 114 7.09 14.37 6.08
N SER A 115 7.08 13.75 4.87
CA SER A 115 6.86 14.47 3.61
C SER A 115 5.50 15.18 3.58
N ARG A 116 4.41 14.48 3.98
CA ARG A 116 3.06 15.07 4.01
C ARG A 116 2.93 16.22 5.01
N ILE A 117 3.63 16.15 6.13
CA ILE A 117 3.67 17.26 7.10
C ILE A 117 4.44 18.45 6.50
N ALA A 118 5.58 18.20 5.86
CA ALA A 118 6.40 19.24 5.23
C ALA A 118 5.65 19.98 4.11
N ASP A 119 4.78 19.28 3.38
CA ASP A 119 3.96 19.81 2.28
C ASP A 119 2.63 20.45 2.76
N ASP A 120 2.41 20.61 4.07
CA ASP A 120 1.15 21.12 4.69
C ASP A 120 -0.11 20.38 4.18
N GLU A 121 -0.01 19.08 4.03
CA GLU A 121 -1.11 18.22 3.57
C GLU A 121 -1.80 17.48 4.72
N VAL A 122 -1.34 17.69 5.96
CA VAL A 122 -1.91 17.09 7.17
C VAL A 122 -2.75 18.12 7.90
N ARG A 123 -3.98 17.75 8.27
CA ARG A 123 -4.87 18.54 9.12
C ARG A 123 -5.09 17.79 10.43
N LEU A 124 -4.99 18.50 11.55
CA LEU A 124 -5.19 17.91 12.87
C LEU A 124 -6.57 18.24 13.40
N VAL A 125 -7.18 17.23 14.02
CA VAL A 125 -8.44 17.36 14.73
C VAL A 125 -8.21 16.89 16.17
N ASP A 126 -8.76 17.59 17.15
CA ASP A 126 -8.60 17.26 18.55
C ASP A 126 -9.13 15.84 18.83
N SER A 127 -10.39 15.59 18.53
CA SER A 127 -11.03 14.29 18.70
C SER A 127 -12.00 13.97 17.57
N LEU A 128 -12.14 12.69 17.21
CA LEU A 128 -13.07 12.17 16.20
C LEU A 128 -14.10 11.21 16.83
N SER A 129 -14.62 11.56 18.01
CA SER A 129 -15.65 10.75 18.68
C SER A 129 -17.04 11.15 18.18
N LEU A 130 -17.75 10.17 17.58
CA LEU A 130 -19.14 10.32 17.15
C LEU A 130 -20.04 9.45 18.03
N GLU A 131 -21.11 10.02 18.60
CA GLU A 131 -22.08 9.28 19.43
C GLU A 131 -22.85 8.23 18.61
N ALA A 132 -23.19 8.58 17.35
CA ALA A 132 -23.90 7.71 16.44
C ALA A 132 -23.27 7.76 15.04
N PRO A 133 -23.35 6.68 14.24
CA PRO A 133 -22.82 6.67 12.89
C PRO A 133 -23.68 7.58 11.98
N LYS A 134 -23.14 8.75 11.61
CA LYS A 134 -23.79 9.74 10.73
C LYS A 134 -22.79 10.27 9.69
N THR A 135 -23.07 10.04 8.41
CA THR A 135 -22.26 10.50 7.29
C THR A 135 -22.23 12.04 7.18
N ALA A 136 -23.35 12.68 7.49
CA ALA A 136 -23.47 14.15 7.44
C ALA A 136 -22.47 14.85 8.40
N ALA A 137 -22.17 14.27 9.55
CA ALA A 137 -21.22 14.86 10.50
C ALA A 137 -19.79 14.88 9.92
N VAL A 138 -19.37 13.74 9.32
CA VAL A 138 -18.05 13.64 8.67
C VAL A 138 -17.98 14.55 7.44
N SER A 139 -19.02 14.59 6.61
CA SER A 139 -19.07 15.45 5.44
C SER A 139 -18.96 16.94 5.81
N LYS A 140 -19.67 17.38 6.87
CA LYS A 140 -19.55 18.74 7.40
C LYS A 140 -18.15 19.07 7.88
N LEU A 141 -17.52 18.15 8.62
CA LEU A 141 -16.14 18.29 9.09
C LEU A 141 -15.18 18.46 7.90
N LEU A 142 -15.25 17.60 6.89
CA LEU A 142 -14.38 17.67 5.71
C LEU A 142 -14.61 18.97 4.92
N GLY A 143 -15.86 19.45 4.83
CA GLY A 143 -16.18 20.73 4.22
C GLY A 143 -15.60 21.91 4.99
N SER A 144 -15.71 21.93 6.31
CA SER A 144 -15.14 22.99 7.15
C SER A 144 -13.61 23.04 7.17
N LEU A 145 -12.95 21.87 6.98
CA LEU A 145 -11.50 21.78 6.81
C LEU A 145 -11.01 22.14 5.40
N GLY A 146 -11.91 22.36 4.45
CA GLY A 146 -11.58 22.67 3.04
C GLY A 146 -10.93 21.49 2.29
N VAL A 147 -11.27 20.27 2.68
CA VAL A 147 -10.68 19.04 2.07
C VAL A 147 -11.72 18.15 1.38
N ALA A 148 -12.97 18.59 1.28
CA ALA A 148 -14.08 17.82 0.72
C ALA A 148 -13.86 17.40 -0.74
N ASP A 149 -13.20 18.24 -1.55
CA ASP A 149 -12.95 18.01 -2.97
C ASP A 149 -11.72 17.14 -3.26
N HIS A 150 -11.08 16.63 -2.21
CA HIS A 150 -9.85 15.85 -2.32
C HIS A 150 -10.04 14.42 -1.80
N THR A 151 -9.18 13.54 -2.24
CA THR A 151 -9.05 12.24 -1.58
C THR A 151 -8.44 12.43 -0.20
N VAL A 152 -9.10 11.88 0.84
CA VAL A 152 -8.75 12.10 2.25
C VAL A 152 -8.53 10.78 2.96
N LEU A 153 -7.47 10.70 3.74
CA LEU A 153 -7.26 9.66 4.73
C LEU A 153 -7.64 10.21 6.11
N VAL A 154 -8.56 9.56 6.78
CA VAL A 154 -8.89 9.85 8.18
C VAL A 154 -8.18 8.81 9.07
N ALA A 155 -7.26 9.28 9.91
CA ALA A 155 -6.44 8.42 10.76
C ALA A 155 -6.72 8.66 12.25
N PRO A 156 -7.64 7.89 12.86
CA PRO A 156 -7.83 7.87 14.31
C PRO A 156 -6.70 7.09 15.00
N GLU A 157 -6.50 7.28 16.30
CA GLU A 157 -5.54 6.52 17.09
C GLU A 157 -5.81 5.01 17.02
N LYS A 158 -7.05 4.62 17.28
CA LYS A 158 -7.53 3.23 17.29
C LYS A 158 -8.70 3.06 16.31
N HIS A 159 -8.98 1.82 15.97
CA HIS A 159 -10.13 1.52 15.14
C HIS A 159 -11.44 1.95 15.86
N CYS A 160 -12.27 2.70 15.14
CA CYS A 160 -13.56 3.18 15.62
C CYS A 160 -14.64 2.85 14.60
N ASP A 161 -15.53 1.89 14.94
CA ASP A 161 -16.59 1.43 14.06
C ASP A 161 -17.58 2.52 13.68
N THR A 162 -17.90 3.43 14.61
CA THR A 162 -18.83 4.53 14.35
C THR A 162 -18.25 5.50 13.32
N LEU A 163 -16.97 5.85 13.44
CA LEU A 163 -16.27 6.68 12.48
C LEU A 163 -16.16 5.98 11.10
N TRP A 164 -15.77 4.72 11.09
CA TRP A 164 -15.65 3.95 9.86
C TRP A 164 -16.99 3.84 9.10
N LYS A 165 -18.08 3.51 9.79
CA LYS A 165 -19.44 3.47 9.21
C LYS A 165 -19.88 4.83 8.69
N SER A 166 -19.50 5.92 9.36
CA SER A 166 -19.84 7.29 8.96
C SER A 166 -19.07 7.78 7.74
N ALA A 167 -17.81 7.35 7.58
CA ALA A 167 -16.92 7.85 6.52
C ALA A 167 -16.93 6.99 5.26
N ARG A 168 -17.13 5.67 5.36
CA ARG A 168 -16.96 4.72 4.24
C ARG A 168 -17.87 4.98 3.03
N ASN A 169 -19.01 5.63 3.23
CA ASN A 169 -19.96 5.95 2.15
C ASN A 169 -19.61 7.25 1.40
N ILE A 170 -18.63 8.02 1.87
CA ILE A 170 -18.19 9.25 1.22
C ILE A 170 -17.11 8.88 0.21
N ASP A 171 -17.32 9.27 -1.06
CA ASP A 171 -16.34 9.01 -2.11
C ASP A 171 -15.00 9.72 -1.83
N GLY A 172 -13.89 9.04 -2.17
CA GLY A 172 -12.55 9.57 -1.94
C GLY A 172 -12.08 9.56 -0.47
N VAL A 173 -12.91 9.13 0.49
CA VAL A 173 -12.54 9.07 1.92
C VAL A 173 -12.17 7.63 2.32
N SER A 174 -11.03 7.49 2.95
CA SER A 174 -10.58 6.22 3.55
C SER A 174 -10.29 6.41 5.03
N VAL A 175 -10.55 5.38 5.85
CA VAL A 175 -10.27 5.40 7.29
C VAL A 175 -9.29 4.28 7.61
N ALA A 176 -8.19 4.63 8.27
CA ALA A 176 -7.21 3.66 8.74
C ALA A 176 -6.62 4.09 10.09
N PRO A 177 -6.65 3.24 11.13
CA PRO A 177 -6.04 3.53 12.41
C PRO A 177 -4.51 3.62 12.27
N VAL A 178 -3.86 4.27 13.23
CA VAL A 178 -2.39 4.46 13.22
C VAL A 178 -1.62 3.14 13.05
N GLY A 179 -2.12 2.05 13.65
CA GLY A 179 -1.48 0.75 13.56
C GLY A 179 -1.40 0.16 12.13
N ASP A 180 -2.35 0.51 11.28
CA ASP A 180 -2.47 -0.01 9.90
C ASP A 180 -1.88 0.93 8.85
N LEU A 181 -1.33 2.08 9.27
CA LEU A 181 -0.72 3.03 8.36
C LEU A 181 0.55 2.43 7.72
N ASN A 182 0.60 2.55 6.41
CA ASN A 182 1.78 2.20 5.61
C ASN A 182 2.10 3.33 4.60
N ALA A 183 3.27 3.26 3.95
CA ALA A 183 3.69 4.30 3.03
C ALA A 183 2.68 4.54 1.88
N TRP A 184 2.06 3.48 1.36
CA TRP A 184 1.08 3.60 0.29
C TRP A 184 -0.24 4.24 0.75
N THR A 185 -0.77 3.85 1.92
CA THR A 185 -1.99 4.46 2.47
C THR A 185 -1.83 5.95 2.79
N ILE A 186 -0.62 6.37 3.21
CA ILE A 186 -0.28 7.76 3.48
C ILE A 186 -0.08 8.57 2.19
N LEU A 187 0.55 8.00 1.16
CA LEU A 187 0.89 8.72 -0.07
C LEU A 187 -0.26 8.72 -1.10
N ARG A 188 -1.19 7.77 -1.04
CA ARG A 188 -2.30 7.67 -1.98
C ARG A 188 -3.27 8.84 -1.91
N PRO A 189 -3.80 9.25 -0.73
CA PRO A 189 -4.71 10.37 -0.61
C PRO A 189 -3.95 11.69 -0.73
N ARG A 190 -4.64 12.75 -1.17
CA ARG A 190 -4.06 14.09 -1.28
C ARG A 190 -3.98 14.81 0.06
N LYS A 191 -4.94 14.58 0.95
CA LYS A 191 -4.97 15.19 2.28
C LYS A 191 -5.13 14.12 3.36
N ILE A 192 -4.59 14.41 4.53
CA ILE A 192 -4.66 13.51 5.68
C ILE A 192 -5.28 14.28 6.85
N VAL A 193 -6.28 13.69 7.47
CA VAL A 193 -6.89 14.19 8.70
C VAL A 193 -6.53 13.22 9.84
N MET A 194 -5.80 13.71 10.84
CA MET A 194 -5.37 12.88 11.97
C MET A 194 -5.87 13.49 13.29
N THR A 195 -6.09 12.66 14.29
CA THR A 195 -6.29 13.17 15.66
C THR A 195 -4.94 13.50 16.29
N THR A 196 -4.94 14.42 17.28
CA THR A 196 -3.75 14.74 18.07
C THR A 196 -3.19 13.48 18.75
N ALA A 197 -4.05 12.66 19.34
CA ALA A 197 -3.68 11.37 19.91
C ALA A 197 -3.07 10.40 18.87
N ALA A 198 -3.54 10.43 17.62
CA ALA A 198 -3.00 9.59 16.55
C ALA A 198 -1.55 9.98 16.18
N ILE A 199 -1.24 11.26 16.12
CA ILE A 199 0.15 11.71 15.88
C ILE A 199 1.05 11.33 17.05
N ASP A 200 0.62 11.49 18.29
CA ASP A 200 1.40 11.10 19.46
C ASP A 200 1.67 9.60 19.49
N ALA A 201 0.65 8.78 19.20
CA ALA A 201 0.80 7.33 19.08
C ALA A 201 1.78 6.96 17.96
N PHE A 202 1.73 7.65 16.80
CA PHE A 202 2.68 7.44 15.72
C PHE A 202 4.11 7.81 16.13
N ARG A 203 4.33 8.96 16.75
CA ARG A 203 5.64 9.40 17.28
C ARG A 203 6.19 8.42 18.31
N ALA A 204 5.37 7.95 19.24
CA ALA A 204 5.76 6.93 20.22
C ALA A 204 6.20 5.62 19.55
N SER A 205 5.44 5.14 18.55
CA SER A 205 5.78 3.95 17.78
C SER A 205 7.08 4.11 16.97
N ALA A 206 7.33 5.30 16.44
CA ALA A 206 8.55 5.63 15.70
C ALA A 206 9.77 5.64 16.63
N LYS A 207 9.68 6.25 17.81
CA LYS A 207 10.75 6.30 18.82
C LYS A 207 11.06 4.92 19.41
N ALA A 208 10.04 4.11 19.72
CA ALA A 208 10.21 2.77 20.25
C ALA A 208 10.94 1.82 19.28
N LYS A 209 10.68 1.97 17.99
CA LYS A 209 11.29 1.16 16.92
C LYS A 209 12.64 1.70 16.43
N ALA A 210 12.95 2.97 16.70
CA ALA A 210 14.25 3.58 16.40
C ALA A 210 15.34 3.24 17.43
N LYS A 211 14.95 2.85 18.66
CA LYS A 211 15.91 2.45 19.69
C LYS A 211 16.64 1.18 19.22
N PRO A 212 17.98 1.18 18.96
CA PRO A 212 18.68 -0.02 18.58
C PRO A 212 18.46 -1.05 19.68
N ALA A 213 18.15 -2.29 19.31
CA ALA A 213 18.19 -3.39 20.27
C ALA A 213 19.59 -3.41 20.86
N ALA A 214 19.70 -2.92 22.10
CA ALA A 214 20.96 -2.87 22.83
C ALA A 214 21.54 -4.28 22.84
N ALA A 215 22.76 -4.38 22.36
CA ALA A 215 23.77 -5.40 22.61
C ALA A 215 23.24 -6.68 23.30
N GLY A 216 23.04 -7.72 22.52
CA GLY A 216 22.67 -9.01 23.09
C GLY A 216 22.86 -10.15 22.14
N LYS A 217 24.06 -10.64 22.09
CA LYS A 217 24.64 -11.94 21.76
C LYS A 217 25.74 -11.85 20.70
N ALA A 218 26.96 -11.87 21.21
CA ALA A 218 28.13 -12.26 20.45
C ALA A 218 27.86 -13.62 19.77
N PRO A 219 28.28 -13.81 18.49
CA PRO A 219 28.12 -15.09 17.82
C PRO A 219 28.96 -16.14 18.57
N ALA A 220 28.28 -17.18 19.03
CA ALA A 220 28.95 -18.36 19.61
C ALA A 220 29.98 -18.88 18.60
N ALA A 221 31.21 -18.95 19.04
CA ALA A 221 32.33 -19.48 18.26
C ALA A 221 31.99 -20.90 17.76
N ARG A 222 31.98 -21.07 16.44
CA ARG A 222 31.76 -22.33 15.74
C ARG A 222 32.97 -23.19 15.99
N LYS A 223 32.88 -24.12 16.96
CA LYS A 223 33.89 -25.16 17.16
C LYS A 223 34.00 -26.01 15.89
N THR A 224 35.06 -25.79 15.12
CA THR A 224 35.50 -26.70 14.07
C THR A 224 35.98 -27.97 14.73
N LYS A 225 35.19 -29.06 14.63
CA LYS A 225 35.70 -30.40 14.84
C LYS A 225 36.58 -30.74 13.62
N ARG A 226 37.89 -30.69 13.81
CA ARG A 226 38.83 -31.44 12.97
C ARG A 226 38.66 -32.90 13.36
N GLY A 227 38.32 -33.74 12.40
CA GLY A 227 38.34 -35.17 12.53
C GLY A 227 39.76 -35.70 12.46
N GLU A 228 40.02 -36.66 13.28
CA GLU A 228 40.96 -37.76 13.03
C GLU A 228 40.23 -38.85 12.25
#